data_a6ae6c89e7ec472bcf7b14a80c998e79
#
_entry.id   a6ae6c89e7ec472bcf7b14a80c998e79
#
_cell.length_a   1.000
_cell.length_b   1.000
_cell.length_c   1.000
_cell.angle_alpha   90.00
_cell.angle_beta   90.00
_cell.angle_gamma   90.00
#
_symmetry.space_group_name_H-M   'P 1'
#
loop_
_entity.id
_entity.type
_entity.pdbx_description
1 polymer ?
#
loop_
_entity_poly.entity_id
_entity_poly.type
_entity_poly.pdbx_seq_one_letter_code
_entity_poly.pdbx_strand_id
1 'polypeptide(L)'
;MEEIAGDTFGGRLRTAPELVRAMPICSPPNIPTAPHNVAPLLGWTSLPWLWAIRQPTLVICGDDDPIAPQLNHRFMAALIPRAQLHIIEGGGHLMLMDSPARAAPIITRFLRGGQPGET
;
A
#
# COMPACT_ATOMS: atom_id res chain seq x y z
N MET A 1 4.47 4.50 21.22
CA MET A 1 3.58 4.06 20.12
C MET A 1 3.81 4.84 18.83
N GLU A 2 3.99 6.14 18.88
CA GLU A 2 4.23 6.98 17.69
C GLU A 2 5.54 6.66 16.97
N GLU A 3 6.61 6.44 17.74
CA GLU A 3 7.94 6.08 17.23
C GLU A 3 7.94 4.71 16.53
N ILE A 4 7.23 3.74 17.12
CA ILE A 4 7.08 2.40 16.56
C ILE A 4 6.29 2.43 15.23
N ALA A 5 5.30 3.32 15.09
CA ALA A 5 4.51 3.41 13.88
C ALA A 5 5.35 3.88 12.68
N GLY A 6 6.28 4.81 12.89
CA GLY A 6 7.19 5.27 11.83
C GLY A 6 8.07 4.15 11.30
N ASP A 7 8.66 3.35 12.18
CA ASP A 7 9.49 2.22 11.80
C ASP A 7 8.70 1.08 11.16
N THR A 8 7.46 0.88 11.61
CA THR A 8 6.60 -0.20 11.09
C THR A 8 5.97 0.13 9.74
N PHE A 9 5.51 1.37 9.54
CA PHE A 9 4.71 1.72 8.38
C PHE A 9 5.44 2.62 7.37
N GLY A 10 6.57 3.22 7.75
CA GLY A 10 7.38 4.09 6.88
C GLY A 10 6.67 5.38 6.47
N GLY A 11 7.18 6.00 5.41
CA GLY A 11 6.59 7.19 4.81
C GLY A 11 6.50 8.38 5.75
N ARG A 12 5.39 9.13 5.67
CA ARG A 12 5.16 10.32 6.50
C ARG A 12 5.10 10.03 7.99
N LEU A 13 4.76 8.81 8.39
CA LEU A 13 4.73 8.44 9.81
C LEU A 13 6.13 8.38 10.43
N ARG A 14 7.18 8.21 9.61
CA ARG A 14 8.57 8.28 10.06
C ARG A 14 9.00 9.72 10.38
N THR A 15 8.50 10.71 9.61
CA THR A 15 8.87 12.13 9.75
C THR A 15 7.90 12.94 10.58
N ALA A 16 6.67 12.48 10.72
CA ALA A 16 5.59 13.15 11.44
C ALA A 16 4.74 12.12 12.23
N PRO A 17 5.30 11.51 13.28
CA PRO A 17 4.65 10.44 14.04
C PRO A 17 3.35 10.86 14.73
N GLU A 18 3.15 12.16 14.96
CA GLU A 18 1.91 12.72 15.51
C GLU A 18 0.68 12.47 14.61
N LEU A 19 0.88 12.19 13.32
CA LEU A 19 -0.21 11.85 12.39
C LEU A 19 -0.96 10.60 12.81
N VAL A 20 -0.32 9.69 13.55
CA VAL A 20 -0.98 8.47 14.08
C VAL A 20 -2.20 8.82 14.92
N ARG A 21 -2.14 9.93 15.68
CA ARG A 21 -3.27 10.38 16.50
C ARG A 21 -4.43 10.93 15.69
N ALA A 22 -4.14 11.48 14.53
CA ALA A 22 -5.14 12.05 13.64
C ALA A 22 -5.80 11.00 12.72
N MET A 23 -5.20 9.82 12.60
CA MET A 23 -5.78 8.75 11.80
C MET A 23 -7.02 8.18 12.48
N PRO A 24 -8.12 7.97 11.74
CA PRO A 24 -9.27 7.23 12.24
C PRO A 24 -8.91 5.74 12.34
N ILE A 25 -7.99 5.41 13.23
CA ILE A 25 -7.71 4.03 13.55
C ILE A 25 -8.92 3.56 14.33
N CYS A 26 -9.75 2.75 13.69
CA CYS A 26 -10.70 1.93 14.42
C CYS A 26 -9.88 1.08 15.38
N SER A 27 -9.73 1.53 16.61
CA SER A 27 -9.24 0.68 17.68
C SER A 27 -10.27 -0.42 17.85
N PRO A 28 -9.99 -1.65 17.44
CA PRO A 28 -10.92 -2.73 17.71
C PRO A 28 -11.02 -2.84 19.24
N PRO A 29 -12.25 -2.84 19.79
CA PRO A 29 -12.40 -3.01 21.22
C PRO A 29 -11.83 -4.38 21.59
N ASN A 30 -10.72 -4.37 22.37
CA ASN A 30 -10.19 -5.55 23.07
C ASN A 30 -9.98 -6.81 22.22
N ILE A 31 -9.30 -6.72 21.08
CA ILE A 31 -8.67 -7.90 20.52
C ILE A 31 -7.45 -8.19 21.41
N PRO A 32 -7.43 -9.32 22.16
CA PRO A 32 -6.22 -9.74 22.83
C PRO A 32 -5.10 -9.72 21.78
N THR A 33 -3.97 -9.11 22.10
CA THR A 33 -2.74 -9.20 21.31
C THR A 33 -2.28 -10.66 21.32
N ALA A 34 -3.00 -11.50 20.59
CA ALA A 34 -2.45 -12.78 20.20
C ALA A 34 -1.19 -12.46 19.39
N PRO A 35 -0.06 -13.14 19.64
CA PRO A 35 1.09 -13.01 18.75
C PRO A 35 0.57 -13.18 17.34
N HIS A 36 0.74 -12.16 16.52
CA HIS A 36 0.19 -12.16 15.15
C HIS A 36 0.74 -13.38 14.45
N ASN A 37 -0.08 -14.40 14.40
CA ASN A 37 0.32 -15.66 13.81
C ASN A 37 0.30 -15.45 12.28
N VAL A 38 1.40 -14.95 11.76
CA VAL A 38 1.61 -14.79 10.32
C VAL A 38 1.87 -16.14 9.62
N ALA A 39 1.94 -17.23 10.40
CA ALA A 39 2.17 -18.57 9.86
C ALA A 39 1.17 -18.98 8.75
N PRO A 40 -0.12 -18.62 8.79
CA PRO A 40 -1.03 -18.90 7.70
C PRO A 40 -0.69 -18.15 6.40
N LEU A 41 0.07 -17.05 6.47
CA LEU A 41 0.52 -16.30 5.30
C LEU A 41 1.79 -16.88 4.68
N LEU A 42 2.53 -17.69 5.44
CA LEU A 42 3.71 -18.37 4.95
C LEU A 42 3.29 -19.48 4.00
N GLY A 43 3.66 -19.34 2.74
CA GLY A 43 3.33 -20.31 1.69
C GLY A 43 2.06 -19.99 0.89
N TRP A 44 1.24 -19.02 1.29
CA TRP A 44 0.18 -18.52 0.43
C TRP A 44 0.73 -17.51 -0.57
N THR A 45 0.40 -17.69 -1.86
CA THR A 45 0.78 -16.75 -2.89
C THR A 45 -0.31 -16.64 -3.96
N SER A 46 -0.57 -15.42 -4.42
CA SER A 46 -1.47 -15.15 -5.55
C SER A 46 -0.74 -15.16 -6.90
N LEU A 47 0.58 -15.26 -6.92
CA LEU A 47 1.40 -15.15 -8.13
C LEU A 47 0.90 -16.03 -9.29
N PRO A 48 0.53 -17.32 -9.09
CA PRO A 48 0.06 -18.17 -10.18
C PRO A 48 -1.26 -17.72 -10.82
N TRP A 49 -1.99 -16.82 -10.18
CA TRP A 49 -3.32 -16.38 -10.63
C TRP A 49 -3.33 -14.97 -11.22
N LEU A 50 -2.27 -14.19 -11.05
CA LEU A 50 -2.21 -12.79 -11.46
C LEU A 50 -2.38 -12.61 -12.97
N TRP A 51 -1.88 -13.52 -13.78
CA TRP A 51 -2.05 -13.50 -15.24
C TRP A 51 -3.51 -13.64 -15.70
N ALA A 52 -4.37 -14.19 -14.84
CA ALA A 52 -5.78 -14.38 -15.13
C ALA A 52 -6.62 -13.10 -14.93
N ILE A 53 -6.05 -12.07 -14.29
CA ILE A 53 -6.71 -10.78 -14.08
C ILE A 53 -6.74 -10.04 -15.42
N ARG A 54 -7.92 -9.94 -16.02
CA ARG A 54 -8.14 -9.29 -17.33
C ARG A 54 -8.57 -7.83 -17.22
N GLN A 55 -8.99 -7.40 -16.05
CA GLN A 55 -9.44 -6.04 -15.78
C GLN A 55 -8.27 -5.06 -15.78
N PRO A 56 -8.49 -3.80 -16.21
CA PRO A 56 -7.53 -2.74 -15.95
C PRO A 56 -7.23 -2.69 -14.45
N THR A 57 -5.95 -2.72 -14.09
CA THR A 57 -5.52 -2.82 -12.70
C THR A 57 -4.50 -1.73 -12.39
N LEU A 58 -4.72 -0.97 -11.35
CA LEU A 58 -3.74 -0.05 -10.81
C LEU A 58 -3.03 -0.72 -9.63
N VAL A 59 -1.73 -0.90 -9.77
CA VAL A 59 -0.83 -1.30 -8.67
C VAL A 59 -0.18 -0.02 -8.15
N ILE A 60 -0.49 0.34 -6.92
CA ILE A 60 0.04 1.55 -6.27
C ILE A 60 0.79 1.16 -5.01
N CYS A 61 1.98 1.71 -4.83
CA CYS A 61 2.81 1.45 -3.64
C CYS A 61 3.65 2.67 -3.29
N GLY A 62 4.14 2.70 -2.05
CA GLY A 62 5.19 3.61 -1.63
C GLY A 62 6.58 2.97 -1.80
N ASP A 63 7.60 3.77 -1.94
CA ASP A 63 8.99 3.29 -1.99
C ASP A 63 9.63 3.16 -0.60
N ASP A 64 9.00 3.74 0.43
CA ASP A 64 9.41 3.63 1.84
C ASP A 64 8.46 2.73 2.65
N ASP A 65 7.94 1.66 2.02
CA ASP A 65 7.07 0.67 2.67
C ASP A 65 7.92 -0.52 3.19
N PRO A 66 8.10 -0.64 4.52
CA PRO A 66 8.89 -1.74 5.09
C PRO A 66 8.12 -3.06 5.17
N ILE A 67 6.79 -3.04 5.07
CA ILE A 67 5.94 -4.24 5.19
C ILE A 67 5.78 -4.93 3.83
N ALA A 68 5.49 -4.14 2.80
CA ALA A 68 5.28 -4.64 1.45
C ALA A 68 6.34 -4.05 0.49
N PRO A 69 7.50 -4.70 0.33
CA PRO A 69 8.58 -4.20 -0.49
C PRO A 69 8.15 -3.88 -1.93
N GLN A 70 8.65 -2.78 -2.47
CA GLN A 70 8.34 -2.30 -3.81
C GLN A 70 8.52 -3.39 -4.90
N LEU A 71 9.46 -4.32 -4.68
CA LEU A 71 9.70 -5.43 -5.59
C LEU A 71 8.47 -6.31 -5.80
N ASN A 72 7.68 -6.56 -4.75
CA ASN A 72 6.45 -7.34 -4.85
C ASN A 72 5.44 -6.66 -5.78
N HIS A 73 5.30 -5.34 -5.68
CA HIS A 73 4.40 -4.56 -6.52
C HIS A 73 4.85 -4.54 -7.99
N ARG A 74 6.17 -4.51 -8.23
CA ARG A 74 6.73 -4.64 -9.58
C ARG A 74 6.43 -6.00 -10.19
N PHE A 75 6.55 -7.09 -9.42
CA PHE A 75 6.16 -8.42 -9.87
C PHE A 75 4.66 -8.50 -10.18
N MET A 76 3.80 -7.97 -9.30
CA MET A 76 2.36 -7.93 -9.55
C MET A 76 2.06 -7.20 -10.86
N ALA A 77 2.62 -6.02 -11.06
CA ALA A 77 2.40 -5.25 -12.27
C ALA A 77 2.93 -5.93 -13.54
N ALA A 78 4.01 -6.70 -13.43
CA ALA A 78 4.57 -7.45 -14.56
C ALA A 78 3.72 -8.68 -14.93
N LEU A 79 3.07 -9.30 -13.96
CA LEU A 79 2.28 -10.53 -14.17
C LEU A 79 0.82 -10.26 -14.54
N ILE A 80 0.25 -9.12 -14.16
CA ILE A 80 -1.11 -8.75 -14.52
C ILE A 80 -1.11 -8.09 -15.90
N PRO A 81 -1.77 -8.65 -16.92
CA PRO A 81 -1.64 -8.21 -18.33
C PRO A 81 -2.01 -6.75 -18.59
N ARG A 82 -2.90 -6.17 -17.78
CA ARG A 82 -3.39 -4.78 -17.93
C ARG A 82 -3.12 -3.95 -16.70
N ALA A 83 -2.00 -4.21 -16.04
CA ALA A 83 -1.60 -3.46 -14.87
C ALA A 83 -0.84 -2.17 -15.23
N GLN A 84 -1.07 -1.17 -14.42
CA GLN A 84 -0.31 0.08 -14.39
C GLN A 84 0.31 0.19 -13.01
N LEU A 85 1.63 0.37 -12.93
CA LEU A 85 2.34 0.56 -11.68
C LEU A 85 2.54 2.06 -11.42
N HIS A 86 2.16 2.49 -10.23
CA HIS A 86 2.47 3.83 -9.75
C HIS A 86 3.14 3.77 -8.39
N ILE A 87 4.33 4.37 -8.29
CA ILE A 87 5.12 4.41 -7.07
C ILE A 87 5.05 5.82 -6.49
N ILE A 88 4.60 5.94 -5.25
CA ILE A 88 4.57 7.20 -4.52
C ILE A 88 5.89 7.36 -3.78
N GLU A 89 6.71 8.30 -4.22
CA GLU A 89 7.99 8.62 -3.61
C GLU A 89 7.80 9.07 -2.15
N GLY A 90 8.59 8.48 -1.23
CA GLY A 90 8.43 8.70 0.21
C GLY A 90 7.10 8.20 0.78
N GLY A 91 6.37 7.36 0.06
CA GLY A 91 5.15 6.72 0.54
C GLY A 91 5.45 5.50 1.41
N GLY A 92 4.79 5.41 2.55
CA GLY A 92 4.84 4.22 3.41
C GLY A 92 3.65 3.29 3.20
N HIS A 93 3.54 2.30 4.07
CA HIS A 93 2.45 1.31 4.03
C HIS A 93 1.06 1.94 4.15
N LEU A 94 0.93 3.00 4.92
CA LEU A 94 -0.34 3.70 5.14
C LEU A 94 -0.51 4.95 4.26
N MET A 95 0.16 5.03 3.11
CA MET A 95 0.15 6.21 2.22
C MET A 95 -1.24 6.69 1.80
N LEU A 96 -2.23 5.80 1.75
CA LEU A 96 -3.62 6.20 1.45
C LEU A 96 -4.26 6.99 2.59
N MET A 97 -3.78 6.81 3.81
CA MET A 97 -4.29 7.47 5.02
C MET A 97 -3.44 8.68 5.39
N ASP A 98 -2.12 8.57 5.32
CA ASP A 98 -1.18 9.62 5.72
C ASP A 98 -0.93 10.65 4.62
N SER A 99 -1.13 10.28 3.37
CA SER A 99 -0.87 11.13 2.20
C SER A 99 -1.98 11.07 1.14
N PRO A 100 -3.26 11.22 1.51
CA PRO A 100 -4.38 11.06 0.58
C PRO A 100 -4.33 12.05 -0.58
N ALA A 101 -3.81 13.25 -0.36
CA ALA A 101 -3.66 14.27 -1.40
C ALA A 101 -2.74 13.82 -2.56
N ARG A 102 -1.83 12.88 -2.31
CA ARG A 102 -0.92 12.32 -3.32
C ARG A 102 -1.54 11.11 -4.02
N ALA A 103 -2.21 10.24 -3.27
CA ALA A 103 -2.79 9.01 -3.79
C ALA A 103 -4.12 9.24 -4.54
N ALA A 104 -5.00 10.09 -4.02
CA ALA A 104 -6.34 10.30 -4.57
C ALA A 104 -6.36 10.77 -6.04
N PRO A 105 -5.52 11.71 -6.51
CA PRO A 105 -5.50 12.11 -7.91
C PRO A 105 -5.12 10.96 -8.84
N ILE A 106 -4.18 10.10 -8.44
CA ILE A 106 -3.72 8.94 -9.21
C ILE A 106 -4.87 7.95 -9.38
N ILE A 107 -5.51 7.59 -8.27
CA ILE A 107 -6.65 6.67 -8.25
C ILE A 107 -7.81 7.23 -9.07
N THR A 108 -8.14 8.50 -8.87
CA THR A 108 -9.24 9.15 -9.59
C THR A 108 -9.00 9.19 -11.10
N ARG A 109 -7.78 9.49 -11.53
CA ARG A 109 -7.40 9.48 -12.95
C ARG A 109 -7.57 8.08 -13.54
N PHE A 110 -7.04 7.07 -12.85
CA PHE A 110 -7.18 5.68 -13.29
C PHE A 110 -8.64 5.26 -13.44
N LEU A 111 -9.49 5.55 -12.44
CA LEU A 111 -10.91 5.20 -12.45
C LEU A 111 -11.69 5.92 -13.56
N ARG A 112 -11.23 7.09 -14.00
CA ARG A 112 -11.80 7.83 -15.15
C ARG A 112 -11.29 7.34 -16.52
N GLY A 113 -10.49 6.27 -16.55
CA GLY A 113 -9.93 5.72 -17.77
C GLY A 113 -8.69 6.44 -18.31
N GLY A 114 -8.09 7.32 -17.51
CA GLY A 114 -6.86 8.04 -17.87
C GLY A 114 -5.64 7.12 -17.90
N GLN A 115 -4.79 7.30 -18.90
CA GLN A 115 -3.47 6.63 -18.95
C GLN A 115 -2.48 7.39 -18.04
N PRO A 116 -1.52 6.70 -17.36
CA PRO A 116 -0.45 7.37 -16.66
C PRO A 116 0.46 8.04 -17.70
N GLY A 117 0.53 9.37 -17.67
CA GLY A 117 1.41 10.13 -18.56
C GLY A 117 0.78 11.30 -19.29
N GLU A 118 -0.55 11.45 -19.28
CA GLU A 118 -1.20 12.66 -19.75
C GLU A 118 -1.27 13.69 -18.61
N THR A 119 -0.26 14.57 -18.60
CA THR A 119 -0.26 15.81 -17.80
C THR A 119 -1.03 16.89 -18.52
#